data_967c511422335b0a2dbe6f6091b88190
#
_entry.id   967c511422335b0a2dbe6f6091b88190
#
_cell.length_a   1.000
_cell.length_b   1.000
_cell.length_c   1.000
_cell.angle_alpha   90.00
_cell.angle_beta   90.00
_cell.angle_gamma   90.00
#
_symmetry.space_group_name_H-M   'P 1'
#
loop_
_entity.id
_entity.type
_entity.pdbx_description
1 polymer ?
#
loop_
_entity_poly.entity_id
_entity_poly.type
_entity_poly.pdbx_seq_one_letter_code
_entity_poly.pdbx_strand_id
1 'polypeptide(L)'
;MNETMFDENRMRIIQEYVPGCQVTLAHIIASPDKVLYQKLGLDPKIDYQKAAIGITTVTPSETAIIMADIAMKASGITLGFVDRFSGSLIFTGTVSEVQAGLEAILDYVKDKLNYTVCPITKT
;
A
#
# COMPACT_ATOMS: atom_id res chain seq x y z
N MET A 1 -32.64 2.13 -4.47
CA MET A 1 -32.43 1.33 -4.56
C MET A 1 -32.61 0.88 -4.37
N ASN A 2 -32.39 1.34 -4.76
CA ASN A 2 -32.43 0.59 -4.84
C ASN A 2 -32.64 0.45 -4.67
N GLU A 3 -32.35 0.71 -4.93
CA GLU A 3 -32.33 0.20 -4.96
C GLU A 3 -32.49 -0.29 -5.27
N THR A 4 -32.74 -0.36 -5.86
CA THR A 4 -32.54 -1.02 -6.12
C THR A 4 -32.36 -1.24 -6.73
N MET A 5 -31.82 -1.13 -7.53
CA MET A 5 -31.20 -1.48 -7.98
C MET A 5 -31.06 -1.34 -8.00
N PHE A 6 -31.29 -1.07 -8.23
CA PHE A 6 -30.85 -1.26 -7.91
C PHE A 6 -31.24 -1.46 -7.82
N ASP A 7 -31.51 -1.40 -8.69
CA ASP A 7 -31.57 -1.76 -7.95
C ASP A 7 -30.84 -2.77 -7.48
N GLU A 8 -30.99 -3.90 -8.13
CA GLU A 8 -30.25 -5.10 -7.92
C GLU A 8 -28.74 -4.86 -8.04
N ASN A 9 -28.31 -4.30 -9.16
CA ASN A 9 -26.91 -3.91 -9.35
C ASN A 9 -26.44 -2.93 -8.32
N ARG A 10 -27.30 -2.05 -7.91
CA ARG A 10 -26.94 -1.08 -6.90
C ARG A 10 -26.65 -1.73 -5.57
N MET A 11 -27.42 -2.74 -5.23
CA MET A 11 -27.18 -3.46 -4.00
C MET A 11 -25.85 -4.19 -4.05
N ARG A 12 -25.53 -4.79 -5.19
CA ARG A 12 -24.26 -5.49 -5.32
C ARG A 12 -23.08 -4.54 -5.26
N ILE A 13 -23.22 -3.38 -5.90
CA ILE A 13 -22.17 -2.37 -5.85
C ILE A 13 -21.95 -1.89 -4.42
N ILE A 14 -23.03 -1.68 -3.69
CA ILE A 14 -22.92 -1.26 -2.31
C ILE A 14 -22.20 -2.32 -1.47
N GLN A 15 -22.49 -3.59 -1.73
CA GLN A 15 -21.83 -4.67 -0.99
C GLN A 15 -20.36 -4.79 -1.33
N GLU A 16 -20.00 -4.51 -2.57
CA GLU A 16 -18.61 -4.63 -3.02
C GLU A 16 -17.78 -3.41 -2.66
N TYR A 17 -18.42 -2.29 -2.50
CA TYR A 17 -17.74 -1.03 -2.26
C TYR A 17 -18.08 -0.56 -0.85
N VAL A 18 -17.08 -0.54 0.00
CA VAL A 18 -17.23 -0.04 1.37
C VAL A 18 -16.68 1.38 1.39
N PRO A 19 -17.56 2.39 1.58
CA PRO A 19 -17.10 3.77 1.59
C PRO A 19 -16.02 3.98 2.63
N GLY A 20 -14.93 4.64 2.25
CA GLY A 20 -13.82 4.90 3.14
C GLY A 20 -12.84 3.76 3.32
N CYS A 21 -13.06 2.60 2.69
CA CYS A 21 -12.13 1.49 2.75
C CYS A 21 -11.41 1.37 1.41
N GLN A 22 -10.25 2.01 1.32
CA GLN A 22 -9.54 2.08 0.04
C GLN A 22 -8.06 2.34 0.21
N VAL A 23 -7.28 1.79 -0.73
CA VAL A 23 -5.88 2.17 -0.90
C VAL A 23 -5.87 3.30 -1.92
N THR A 24 -5.35 4.45 -1.53
CA THR A 24 -5.40 5.67 -2.34
C THR A 24 -4.12 5.94 -3.11
N LEU A 25 -3.02 5.30 -2.70
CA LEU A 25 -1.73 5.42 -3.37
C LEU A 25 -0.97 4.12 -3.25
N ALA A 26 -0.36 3.67 -4.34
CA ALA A 26 0.58 2.56 -4.35
C ALA A 26 1.65 2.91 -5.38
N HIS A 27 2.82 3.34 -4.91
CA HIS A 27 3.83 3.92 -5.78
C HIS A 27 5.21 3.35 -5.50
N ILE A 28 5.99 3.17 -6.57
CA ILE A 28 7.38 2.74 -6.48
C ILE A 28 8.27 3.87 -6.96
N ILE A 29 9.23 4.27 -6.13
CA ILE A 29 10.32 5.14 -6.57
C ILE A 29 11.49 4.21 -6.86
N ALA A 30 11.81 4.01 -8.14
CA ALA A 30 12.76 2.98 -8.54
C ALA A 30 14.20 3.34 -8.20
N SER A 31 14.55 4.62 -8.34
CA SER A 31 15.91 5.09 -8.08
C SER A 31 15.85 6.40 -7.32
N PRO A 32 15.53 6.37 -6.03
CA PRO A 32 15.40 7.60 -5.26
C PRO A 32 16.72 8.35 -5.16
N ASP A 33 16.63 9.68 -5.06
CA ASP A 33 17.78 10.49 -4.73
C ASP A 33 18.29 10.06 -3.34
N LYS A 34 19.61 10.01 -3.19
CA LYS A 34 20.23 9.51 -1.95
C LYS A 34 19.78 10.28 -0.72
N VAL A 35 19.52 11.56 -0.87
CA VAL A 35 19.11 12.42 0.25
C VAL A 35 17.73 12.03 0.77
N LEU A 36 16.91 11.44 -0.09
CA LEU A 36 15.52 11.15 0.27
C LEU A 36 15.41 10.18 1.45
N TYR A 37 16.28 9.19 1.52
CA TYR A 37 16.25 8.23 2.63
C TYR A 37 16.43 8.92 3.98
N GLN A 38 17.37 9.85 4.03
CA GLN A 38 17.65 10.59 5.24
C GLN A 38 16.50 11.52 5.60
N LYS A 39 15.95 12.21 4.59
CA LYS A 39 14.86 13.15 4.82
C LYS A 39 13.58 12.45 5.27
N LEU A 40 13.40 11.21 4.89
CA LEU A 40 12.26 10.41 5.35
C LEU A 40 12.47 9.85 6.76
N GLY A 41 13.65 10.02 7.33
CA GLY A 41 13.93 9.51 8.67
C GLY A 41 14.13 8.02 8.73
N LEU A 42 14.56 7.39 7.62
CA LEU A 42 14.80 5.96 7.60
C LEU A 42 16.06 5.64 8.40
N ASP A 43 16.17 4.39 8.82
CA ASP A 43 17.25 3.94 9.70
C ASP A 43 18.61 4.23 9.08
N PRO A 44 19.45 5.10 9.70
CA PRO A 44 20.73 5.47 9.11
C PRO A 44 21.75 4.34 9.10
N LYS A 45 21.48 3.24 9.80
CA LYS A 45 22.39 2.10 9.84
C LYS A 45 22.23 1.18 8.63
N ILE A 46 21.16 1.35 7.87
CA ILE A 46 20.89 0.51 6.70
C ILE A 46 21.50 1.15 5.47
N ASP A 47 22.16 0.34 4.65
CA ASP A 47 22.67 0.79 3.37
C ASP A 47 21.56 0.72 2.34
N TYR A 48 21.07 1.89 1.92
CA TYR A 48 19.99 1.98 0.94
C TYR A 48 20.48 2.14 -0.49
N GLN A 49 21.77 1.94 -0.72
CA GLN A 49 22.31 2.09 -2.07
C GLN A 49 21.51 1.22 -3.04
N LYS A 50 20.97 1.83 -4.09
CA LYS A 50 20.16 1.16 -5.11
C LYS A 50 18.82 0.60 -4.61
N ALA A 51 18.40 0.99 -3.42
CA ALA A 51 17.11 0.54 -2.93
C ALA A 51 15.99 1.36 -3.56
N ALA A 52 14.92 0.68 -3.93
CA ALA A 52 13.68 1.34 -4.31
C ALA A 52 12.87 1.64 -3.06
N ILE A 53 11.94 2.58 -3.17
CA ILE A 53 11.02 2.92 -2.09
C ILE A 53 9.61 2.59 -2.53
N GLY A 54 8.88 1.86 -1.71
CA GLY A 54 7.46 1.62 -1.89
C GLY A 54 6.66 2.51 -0.95
N ILE A 55 5.63 3.15 -1.47
CA ILE A 55 4.78 4.06 -0.70
C ILE A 55 3.33 3.65 -0.89
N THR A 56 2.60 3.52 0.22
CA THR A 56 1.16 3.34 0.16
C THR A 56 0.46 4.25 1.15
N THR A 57 -0.77 4.62 0.81
CA THR A 57 -1.68 5.26 1.75
C THR A 57 -3.00 4.53 1.71
N VAL A 58 -3.66 4.45 2.87
CA VAL A 58 -4.88 3.65 3.02
C VAL A 58 -5.83 4.31 4.00
N THR A 59 -7.11 4.08 3.80
CA THR A 59 -8.19 4.44 4.72
C THR A 59 -9.04 3.19 4.95
N PRO A 60 -9.35 2.79 6.19
CA PRO A 60 -8.92 3.39 7.46
C PRO A 60 -7.43 3.27 7.69
N SER A 61 -6.87 4.24 8.40
CA SER A 61 -5.42 4.36 8.53
C SER A 61 -4.77 3.18 9.23
N GLU A 62 -5.46 2.55 10.16
CA GLU A 62 -4.93 1.39 10.88
C GLU A 62 -4.65 0.19 9.96
N THR A 63 -5.27 0.16 8.79
CA THR A 63 -5.03 -0.92 7.82
C THR A 63 -3.56 -0.94 7.38
N ALA A 64 -2.86 0.19 7.50
CA ALA A 64 -1.44 0.24 7.16
C ALA A 64 -0.63 -0.78 7.94
N ILE A 65 -1.03 -1.09 9.17
CA ILE A 65 -0.33 -2.09 9.99
C ILE A 65 -0.46 -3.48 9.35
N ILE A 66 -1.66 -3.81 8.90
CA ILE A 66 -1.92 -5.09 8.22
C ILE A 66 -1.10 -5.15 6.94
N MET A 67 -1.10 -4.05 6.18
CA MET A 67 -0.38 -3.98 4.92
C MET A 67 1.12 -4.15 5.11
N ALA A 68 1.67 -3.58 6.19
CA ALA A 68 3.09 -3.74 6.51
C ALA A 68 3.43 -5.21 6.75
N ASP A 69 2.59 -5.91 7.51
CA ASP A 69 2.80 -7.32 7.79
C ASP A 69 2.75 -8.16 6.50
N ILE A 70 1.77 -7.87 5.65
CA ILE A 70 1.62 -8.58 4.38
C ILE A 70 2.87 -8.42 3.52
N ALA A 71 3.36 -7.18 3.37
CA ALA A 71 4.53 -6.91 2.54
C ALA A 71 5.77 -7.62 3.08
N MET A 72 5.96 -7.60 4.40
CA MET A 72 7.12 -8.23 5.03
C MET A 72 7.10 -9.75 4.88
N LYS A 73 5.91 -10.35 4.89
CA LYS A 73 5.77 -11.79 4.72
C LYS A 73 5.89 -12.22 3.27
N ALA A 74 5.56 -11.34 2.34
CA ALA A 74 5.49 -11.69 0.92
C ALA A 74 6.80 -11.51 0.18
N SER A 75 7.69 -10.64 0.64
CA SER A 75 8.93 -10.36 -0.08
C SER A 75 10.02 -9.92 0.89
N GLY A 76 11.23 -9.74 0.36
CA GLY A 76 12.40 -9.40 1.16
C GLY A 76 12.55 -7.92 1.44
N ILE A 77 11.45 -7.19 1.56
CA ILE A 77 11.51 -5.74 1.82
C ILE A 77 11.94 -5.45 3.25
N THR A 78 12.46 -4.25 3.43
CA THR A 78 12.77 -3.70 4.75
C THR A 78 11.75 -2.63 5.06
N LEU A 79 11.10 -2.72 6.22
CA LEU A 79 10.12 -1.74 6.63
C LEU A 79 10.79 -0.40 6.92
N GLY A 80 10.31 0.66 6.31
CA GLY A 80 10.77 2.01 6.59
C GLY A 80 10.03 2.59 7.77
N PHE A 81 8.74 2.81 7.61
CA PHE A 81 7.87 3.16 8.73
C PHE A 81 6.42 2.87 8.36
N VAL A 82 5.61 2.76 9.40
CA VAL A 82 4.16 2.63 9.25
C VAL A 82 3.53 3.62 10.21
N ASP A 83 2.59 4.41 9.71
CA ASP A 83 1.91 5.42 10.51
C ASP A 83 0.43 5.09 10.56
N ARG A 84 0.00 4.60 11.70
CA ARG A 84 -1.40 4.18 11.88
C ARG A 84 -2.37 5.37 11.94
N PHE A 85 -1.85 6.58 12.09
CA PHE A 85 -2.71 7.76 12.16
C PHE A 85 -2.98 8.35 10.78
N SER A 86 -1.97 8.39 9.92
CA SER A 86 -2.14 8.90 8.55
C SER A 86 -2.47 7.81 7.56
N GLY A 87 -2.18 6.55 7.88
CA GLY A 87 -2.35 5.46 6.93
C GLY A 87 -1.22 5.33 5.93
N SER A 88 -0.07 5.94 6.22
CA SER A 88 1.09 5.88 5.34
C SER A 88 1.98 4.71 5.70
N LEU A 89 2.50 4.04 4.68
CA LEU A 89 3.43 2.93 4.83
C LEU A 89 4.55 3.13 3.83
N ILE A 90 5.78 3.04 4.30
CA ILE A 90 6.97 3.14 3.44
C ILE A 90 7.88 1.96 3.73
N PHE A 91 8.34 1.31 2.66
CA PHE A 91 9.29 0.22 2.76
C PHE A 91 10.28 0.28 1.60
N THR A 92 11.38 -0.43 1.74
CA THR A 92 12.48 -0.40 0.77
C THR A 92 12.91 -1.80 0.40
N GLY A 93 13.60 -1.90 -0.72
CA GLY A 93 14.12 -3.15 -1.23
C GLY A 93 14.55 -2.98 -2.67
N THR A 94 14.82 -4.07 -3.36
CA THR A 94 15.01 -3.99 -4.81
C THR A 94 13.68 -3.61 -5.44
N VAL A 95 13.73 -3.14 -6.69
CA VAL A 95 12.50 -2.83 -7.42
C VAL A 95 11.56 -4.04 -7.43
N SER A 96 12.10 -5.22 -7.68
CA SER A 96 11.30 -6.45 -7.72
C SER A 96 10.68 -6.78 -6.38
N GLU A 97 11.42 -6.60 -5.29
CA GLU A 97 10.90 -6.86 -3.95
C GLU A 97 9.79 -5.89 -3.59
N VAL A 98 9.99 -4.61 -3.90
CA VAL A 98 9.00 -3.59 -3.62
C VAL A 98 7.74 -3.84 -4.44
N GLN A 99 7.91 -4.17 -5.73
CA GLN A 99 6.79 -4.52 -6.60
C GLN A 99 6.00 -5.70 -6.03
N ALA A 100 6.69 -6.76 -5.64
CA ALA A 100 6.04 -7.95 -5.09
C ALA A 100 5.29 -7.64 -3.80
N GLY A 101 5.89 -6.80 -2.94
CA GLY A 101 5.24 -6.38 -1.70
C GLY A 101 3.97 -5.59 -1.96
N LEU A 102 4.01 -4.66 -2.91
CA LEU A 102 2.82 -3.87 -3.26
C LEU A 102 1.73 -4.75 -3.87
N GLU A 103 2.09 -5.67 -4.75
CA GLU A 103 1.12 -6.58 -5.36
C GLU A 103 0.44 -7.44 -4.30
N ALA A 104 1.21 -7.96 -3.36
CA ALA A 104 0.65 -8.77 -2.28
C ALA A 104 -0.31 -7.96 -1.41
N ILE A 105 0.03 -6.72 -1.10
CA ILE A 105 -0.84 -5.83 -0.35
C ILE A 105 -2.16 -5.62 -1.09
N LEU A 106 -2.08 -5.21 -2.35
CA LEU A 106 -3.29 -4.89 -3.11
C LEU A 106 -4.18 -6.10 -3.31
N ASP A 107 -3.58 -7.25 -3.59
CA ASP A 107 -4.35 -8.48 -3.75
C ASP A 107 -5.09 -8.86 -2.47
N TYR A 108 -4.41 -8.78 -1.33
CA TYR A 108 -5.02 -9.15 -0.06
C TYR A 108 -6.16 -8.20 0.32
N VAL A 109 -5.90 -6.90 0.28
CA VAL A 109 -6.92 -5.94 0.73
C VAL A 109 -8.12 -5.94 -0.21
N LYS A 110 -7.89 -6.18 -1.50
CA LYS A 110 -8.99 -6.28 -2.46
C LYS A 110 -9.79 -7.56 -2.26
N ASP A 111 -9.11 -8.71 -2.22
CA ASP A 111 -9.77 -10.01 -2.26
C ASP A 111 -10.28 -10.45 -0.89
N LYS A 112 -9.58 -10.10 0.19
CA LYS A 112 -9.94 -10.55 1.53
C LYS A 112 -10.68 -9.52 2.34
N LEU A 113 -10.37 -8.24 2.13
CA LEU A 113 -10.97 -7.17 2.91
C LEU A 113 -11.99 -6.36 2.14
N ASN A 114 -12.13 -6.60 0.84
CA ASN A 114 -13.08 -5.92 -0.04
C ASN A 114 -12.85 -4.41 -0.13
N TYR A 115 -11.59 -4.01 -0.11
CA TYR A 115 -11.23 -2.60 -0.29
C TYR A 115 -11.18 -2.25 -1.77
N THR A 116 -11.44 -0.99 -2.07
CA THR A 116 -11.12 -0.44 -3.38
C THR A 116 -9.63 -0.20 -3.44
N VAL A 117 -9.00 -0.57 -4.54
CA VAL A 117 -7.55 -0.40 -4.71
C VAL A 117 -7.27 0.46 -5.94
N CYS A 118 -6.04 0.98 -5.99
CA CYS A 118 -5.55 1.76 -7.11
C CYS A 118 -4.45 0.98 -7.84
N PRO A 119 -4.12 1.39 -9.08
CA PRO A 119 -2.99 0.75 -9.77
C PRO A 119 -1.66 1.14 -9.13
N ILE A 120 -0.66 0.28 -9.33
CA ILE A 120 0.71 0.57 -8.91
C ILE A 120 1.32 1.51 -9.95
N THR A 121 1.89 2.61 -9.48
CA THR A 121 2.60 3.56 -10.34
C THR A 121 4.09 3.54 -10.00
N LYS A 122 4.91 4.07 -10.91
CA LYS A 122 6.36 4.02 -10.73
C LYS A 122 7.04 5.25 -11.33
N THR A 123 8.03 5.75 -10.62
CA THR A 123 8.92 6.81 -11.12
C THR A 123 10.39 6.43 -10.99
#